data_5a11b873deb8a44ccd9396063aeb6de5
#
_entry.id   5a11b873deb8a44ccd9396063aeb6de5
#
_cell.length_a   1.000
_cell.length_b   1.000
_cell.length_c   1.000
_cell.angle_alpha   90.00
_cell.angle_beta   90.00
_cell.angle_gamma   90.00
#
_symmetry.space_group_name_H-M   'P 1'
#
loop_
_entity.id
_entity.type
_entity.pdbx_description
1 polymer ?
#
loop_
_entity_poly.entity_id
_entity_poly.type
_entity_poly.pdbx_seq_one_letter_code
_entity_poly.pdbx_strand_id
1 'polypeptide(L)'
;MKRELIYKRISVKNGKDVRIKLSLCFYNPKEVYYALIKNRQVKRWLKYISNHYMPPKKKVLLIYPCSTRKPYHKSQSYKQLLGTLSLLGERRNQVHLVAISEPFGLVPEELFGKRTKWHDWKNDWYDCPGLFEWWCNRYGQPYSKEYLDKSVEELATYVASFLAKAKKRRSYSRIIAFVRTYSSHLERKHDHTHRRIIERAAAIARVNVELLPDQKVISNIVRKSGQFAWDMYGVSHPIAQRFLLERLRGILNEG
;
A
#
# COMPACT_ATOMS: atom_id res chain seq x y z
N MET A 1 27.63 -6.64 26.55
CA MET A 1 27.01 -6.48 25.22
C MET A 1 25.74 -7.32 25.19
N LYS A 2 24.56 -6.70 25.31
CA LYS A 2 23.28 -7.43 25.17
C LYS A 2 23.20 -7.91 23.73
N ARG A 3 23.07 -9.23 23.51
CA ARG A 3 22.73 -9.77 22.19
C ARG A 3 21.47 -9.07 21.72
N GLU A 4 21.55 -8.30 20.64
CA GLU A 4 20.38 -7.72 19.99
C GLU A 4 19.38 -8.83 19.72
N LEU A 5 18.13 -8.59 20.09
CA LEU A 5 17.05 -9.52 19.84
C LEU A 5 16.95 -9.74 18.34
N ILE A 6 17.28 -10.94 17.86
CA ILE A 6 17.22 -11.29 16.43
C ILE A 6 15.77 -11.24 15.90
N TYR A 7 14.79 -11.29 16.81
CA TYR A 7 13.37 -11.27 16.49
C TYR A 7 12.60 -10.35 17.43
N LYS A 8 11.69 -9.55 16.85
CA LYS A 8 10.69 -8.80 17.60
C LYS A 8 9.41 -9.63 17.70
N ARG A 9 8.83 -9.68 18.89
CA ARG A 9 7.52 -10.27 19.12
C ARG A 9 6.44 -9.25 18.76
N ILE A 10 5.55 -9.58 17.83
CA ILE A 10 4.40 -8.76 17.48
C ILE A 10 3.14 -9.49 17.92
N SER A 11 2.35 -8.84 18.78
CA SER A 11 1.03 -9.34 19.16
C SER A 11 0.09 -9.31 17.96
N VAL A 12 -0.37 -10.48 17.53
CA VAL A 12 -1.44 -10.61 16.55
C VAL A 12 -2.74 -10.80 17.35
N LYS A 13 -3.79 -10.03 16.99
CA LYS A 13 -5.13 -10.21 17.59
C LYS A 13 -5.56 -11.67 17.37
N ASN A 14 -5.58 -12.48 18.34
CA ASN A 14 -6.00 -13.87 18.53
C ASN A 14 -4.98 -14.64 19.41
N GLY A 15 -4.19 -13.93 20.24
CA GLY A 15 -3.34 -14.53 21.26
C GLY A 15 -2.07 -15.24 20.75
N LYS A 16 -1.80 -15.21 19.44
CA LYS A 16 -0.56 -15.80 18.91
C LYS A 16 0.45 -14.69 18.60
N ASP A 17 1.53 -14.68 19.35
CA ASP A 17 2.66 -13.84 19.06
C ASP A 17 3.39 -14.32 17.80
N VAL A 18 3.64 -13.40 16.89
CA VAL A 18 4.46 -13.65 15.71
C VAL A 18 5.84 -13.05 15.92
N ARG A 19 6.87 -13.86 15.69
CA ARG A 19 8.25 -13.40 15.71
C ARG A 19 8.64 -12.89 14.34
N ILE A 20 9.04 -11.60 14.25
CA ILE A 20 9.56 -10.99 13.03
C ILE A 20 11.06 -10.75 13.21
N LYS A 21 11.84 -11.10 12.19
CA LYS A 21 13.28 -10.80 12.16
C LYS A 21 13.49 -9.29 12.26
N LEU A 22 14.44 -8.83 13.07
CA LEU A 22 14.76 -7.40 13.16
C LEU A 22 15.17 -6.81 11.81
N SER A 23 15.77 -7.60 10.92
CA SER A 23 16.07 -7.19 9.55
C SER A 23 14.83 -6.91 8.68
N LEU A 24 13.63 -7.19 9.18
CA LEU A 24 12.34 -6.86 8.57
C LEU A 24 11.54 -5.83 9.40
N CYS A 25 12.21 -5.11 10.30
CA CYS A 25 11.66 -4.00 11.06
C CYS A 25 12.30 -2.70 10.54
N PHE A 26 11.46 -1.77 10.09
CA PHE A 26 11.89 -0.54 9.42
C PHE A 26 11.16 0.64 10.05
N TYR A 27 11.88 1.47 10.81
CA TYR A 27 11.27 2.53 11.64
C TYR A 27 11.57 3.94 11.15
N ASN A 28 12.43 4.08 10.14
CA ASN A 28 12.77 5.38 9.58
C ASN A 28 13.12 5.27 8.09
N PRO A 29 13.14 6.40 7.35
CA PRO A 29 13.43 6.42 5.92
C PRO A 29 14.77 5.81 5.54
N LYS A 30 15.81 5.98 6.35
CA LYS A 30 17.14 5.45 6.10
C LYS A 30 17.14 3.91 6.12
N GLU A 31 16.46 3.31 7.10
CA GLU A 31 16.32 1.85 7.19
C GLU A 31 15.56 1.27 6.01
N VAL A 32 14.48 1.94 5.58
CA VAL A 32 13.74 1.52 4.38
C VAL A 32 14.62 1.61 3.14
N TYR A 33 15.32 2.70 2.92
CA TYR A 33 16.21 2.83 1.77
C TYR A 33 17.29 1.74 1.76
N TYR A 34 17.95 1.50 2.90
CA TYR A 34 18.95 0.42 2.96
C TYR A 34 18.31 -0.96 2.80
N ALA A 35 17.08 -1.18 3.22
CA ALA A 35 16.38 -2.42 2.95
C ALA A 35 16.18 -2.65 1.45
N LEU A 36 15.80 -1.62 0.71
CA LEU A 36 15.63 -1.68 -0.74
C LEU A 36 16.91 -2.10 -1.47
N ILE A 37 18.05 -1.55 -1.06
CA ILE A 37 19.34 -1.78 -1.76
C ILE A 37 20.18 -2.94 -1.21
N LYS A 38 20.00 -3.33 0.07
CA LYS A 38 20.86 -4.32 0.73
C LYS A 38 20.11 -5.54 1.27
N ASN A 39 18.84 -5.42 1.68
CA ASN A 39 18.13 -6.54 2.28
C ASN A 39 17.76 -7.60 1.23
N ARG A 40 18.32 -8.80 1.36
CA ARG A 40 18.13 -9.89 0.40
C ARG A 40 16.65 -10.28 0.23
N GLN A 41 15.86 -10.31 1.31
CA GLN A 41 14.44 -10.69 1.26
C GLN A 41 13.61 -9.63 0.52
N VAL A 42 13.82 -8.35 0.84
CA VAL A 42 13.15 -7.24 0.15
C VAL A 42 13.48 -7.23 -1.35
N LYS A 43 14.77 -7.34 -1.69
CA LYS A 43 15.22 -7.37 -3.10
C LYS A 43 14.65 -8.56 -3.88
N ARG A 44 14.64 -9.75 -3.29
CA ARG A 44 14.03 -10.94 -3.93
C ARG A 44 12.54 -10.74 -4.20
N TRP A 45 11.81 -10.16 -3.24
CA TRP A 45 10.41 -9.84 -3.42
C TRP A 45 10.18 -8.80 -4.53
N LEU A 46 10.90 -7.68 -4.49
CA LEU A 46 10.78 -6.64 -5.50
C LEU A 46 11.11 -7.16 -6.90
N LYS A 47 12.18 -7.95 -7.04
CA LYS A 47 12.52 -8.62 -8.30
C LYS A 47 11.43 -9.60 -8.75
N TYR A 48 10.82 -10.34 -7.82
CA TYR A 48 9.71 -11.23 -8.14
C TYR A 48 8.51 -10.46 -8.69
N ILE A 49 8.05 -9.43 -8.00
CA ILE A 49 6.88 -8.64 -8.42
C ILE A 49 7.13 -7.93 -9.76
N SER A 50 8.31 -7.34 -9.94
CA SER A 50 8.63 -6.61 -11.17
C SER A 50 8.85 -7.52 -12.38
N ASN A 51 9.48 -8.68 -12.20
CA ASN A 51 9.93 -9.49 -13.33
C ASN A 51 9.14 -10.78 -13.53
N HIS A 52 8.77 -11.46 -12.46
CA HIS A 52 8.24 -12.84 -12.53
C HIS A 52 6.74 -12.95 -12.25
N TYR A 53 6.22 -12.08 -11.39
CA TYR A 53 4.78 -12.09 -11.11
C TYR A 53 3.99 -11.69 -12.35
N MET A 54 2.96 -12.47 -12.67
CA MET A 54 2.10 -12.25 -13.83
C MET A 54 0.77 -11.68 -13.36
N PRO A 55 0.49 -10.40 -13.62
CA PRO A 55 -0.79 -9.80 -13.27
C PRO A 55 -1.96 -10.54 -13.93
N PRO A 56 -3.01 -10.89 -13.17
CA PRO A 56 -4.19 -11.54 -13.74
C PRO A 56 -4.94 -10.61 -14.70
N LYS A 57 -5.69 -11.18 -15.63
CA LYS A 57 -6.63 -10.41 -16.46
C LYS A 57 -7.89 -10.14 -15.64
N LYS A 58 -8.11 -8.87 -15.27
CA LYS A 58 -9.27 -8.38 -14.52
C LYS A 58 -9.71 -7.04 -15.08
N LYS A 59 -10.93 -6.61 -14.82
CA LYS A 59 -11.39 -5.29 -15.31
C LYS A 59 -10.67 -4.14 -14.58
N VAL A 60 -10.49 -4.27 -13.27
CA VAL A 60 -9.90 -3.21 -12.42
C VAL A 60 -8.70 -3.72 -11.64
N LEU A 61 -7.59 -2.97 -11.68
CA LEU A 61 -6.55 -3.01 -10.65
C LEU A 61 -6.88 -1.97 -9.59
N LEU A 62 -7.08 -2.41 -8.35
CA LEU A 62 -7.25 -1.54 -7.19
C LEU A 62 -5.99 -1.57 -6.33
N ILE A 63 -5.25 -0.47 -6.31
CA ILE A 63 -4.09 -0.28 -5.42
C ILE A 63 -4.58 0.41 -4.15
N TYR A 64 -4.32 -0.21 -2.98
CA TYR A 64 -4.77 0.27 -1.67
C TYR A 64 -3.60 0.34 -0.69
N PRO A 65 -3.57 1.29 0.27
CA PRO A 65 -2.47 1.40 1.23
C PRO A 65 -2.31 0.13 2.04
N CYS A 66 -1.07 -0.20 2.37
CA CYS A 66 -0.82 -1.21 3.39
C CYS A 66 -1.36 -0.75 4.75
N SER A 67 -1.33 -1.62 5.74
CA SER A 67 -1.69 -1.28 7.11
C SER A 67 -0.49 -1.49 8.05
N THR A 68 -0.46 -0.73 9.15
CA THR A 68 0.53 -0.94 10.22
C THR A 68 0.41 -2.33 10.83
N ARG A 69 -0.82 -2.87 10.88
CA ARG A 69 -1.08 -4.22 11.36
C ARG A 69 -0.94 -5.24 10.23
N LYS A 70 -0.15 -6.28 10.47
CA LYS A 70 0.07 -7.40 9.55
C LYS A 70 -0.43 -8.73 10.14
N PRO A 71 -0.83 -9.68 9.31
CA PRO A 71 -1.03 -9.57 7.85
C PRO A 71 -2.19 -8.62 7.51
N TYR A 72 -2.18 -8.00 6.35
CA TYR A 72 -3.08 -6.89 5.98
C TYR A 72 -4.56 -7.23 6.19
N HIS A 73 -5.03 -8.38 5.71
CA HIS A 73 -6.44 -8.81 5.81
C HIS A 73 -6.97 -8.90 7.25
N LYS A 74 -6.08 -8.92 8.26
CA LYS A 74 -6.46 -8.91 9.69
C LYS A 74 -6.55 -7.51 10.28
N SER A 75 -6.16 -6.47 9.55
CA SER A 75 -6.27 -5.08 10.00
C SER A 75 -7.70 -4.56 9.88
N GLN A 76 -8.07 -3.58 10.70
CA GLN A 76 -9.41 -2.98 10.64
C GLN A 76 -9.69 -2.30 9.30
N SER A 77 -8.69 -1.58 8.74
CA SER A 77 -8.82 -0.92 7.44
C SER A 77 -9.09 -1.92 6.30
N TYR A 78 -8.41 -3.08 6.31
CA TYR A 78 -8.67 -4.11 5.31
C TYR A 78 -9.98 -4.86 5.54
N LYS A 79 -10.43 -5.05 6.78
CA LYS A 79 -11.76 -5.60 7.05
C LYS A 79 -12.86 -4.71 6.49
N GLN A 80 -12.73 -3.39 6.65
CA GLN A 80 -13.66 -2.42 6.06
C GLN A 80 -13.60 -2.47 4.53
N LEU A 81 -12.40 -2.43 3.93
CA LEU A 81 -12.24 -2.54 2.49
C LEU A 81 -12.84 -3.83 1.93
N LEU A 82 -12.50 -4.97 2.51
CA LEU A 82 -13.00 -6.28 2.06
C LEU A 82 -14.52 -6.38 2.22
N GLY A 83 -15.09 -5.82 3.30
CA GLY A 83 -16.53 -5.66 3.46
C GLY A 83 -17.16 -4.77 2.39
N THR A 84 -16.51 -3.65 2.04
CA THR A 84 -16.94 -2.80 0.93
C THR A 84 -16.90 -3.55 -0.41
N LEU A 85 -15.81 -4.27 -0.68
CA LEU A 85 -15.65 -5.02 -1.93
C LEU A 85 -16.61 -6.21 -2.03
N SER A 86 -17.01 -6.84 -0.91
CA SER A 86 -17.99 -7.94 -0.92
C SER A 86 -19.38 -7.50 -1.41
N LEU A 87 -19.72 -6.20 -1.26
CA LEU A 87 -20.98 -5.62 -1.77
C LEU A 87 -21.04 -5.53 -3.30
N LEU A 88 -19.97 -5.87 -4.01
CA LEU A 88 -19.94 -6.02 -5.46
C LEU A 88 -20.51 -7.38 -5.92
N GLY A 89 -20.76 -8.33 -4.99
CA GLY A 89 -21.22 -9.67 -5.33
C GLY A 89 -20.23 -10.38 -6.25
N GLU A 90 -20.73 -11.07 -7.26
CA GLU A 90 -19.92 -11.81 -8.24
C GLU A 90 -18.91 -10.93 -9.00
N ARG A 91 -19.24 -9.64 -9.19
CA ARG A 91 -18.34 -8.69 -9.86
C ARG A 91 -17.06 -8.41 -9.09
N ARG A 92 -16.98 -8.78 -7.79
CA ARG A 92 -15.76 -8.70 -6.99
C ARG A 92 -14.59 -9.45 -7.64
N ASN A 93 -14.85 -10.52 -8.34
CA ASN A 93 -13.83 -11.31 -9.04
C ASN A 93 -13.17 -10.57 -10.22
N GLN A 94 -13.77 -9.46 -10.69
CA GLN A 94 -13.21 -8.58 -11.73
C GLN A 94 -12.28 -7.50 -11.16
N VAL A 95 -12.15 -7.41 -9.84
CA VAL A 95 -11.25 -6.46 -9.16
C VAL A 95 -10.04 -7.22 -8.63
N HIS A 96 -8.84 -6.79 -9.03
CA HIS A 96 -7.58 -7.26 -8.47
C HIS A 96 -7.10 -6.27 -7.43
N LEU A 97 -7.14 -6.65 -6.16
CA LEU A 97 -6.65 -5.84 -5.05
C LEU A 97 -5.15 -6.05 -4.86
N VAL A 98 -4.41 -4.94 -4.76
CA VAL A 98 -2.97 -4.95 -4.50
C VAL A 98 -2.65 -3.92 -3.43
N ALA A 99 -1.92 -4.32 -2.39
CA ALA A 99 -1.43 -3.37 -1.39
C ALA A 99 -0.20 -2.63 -1.91
N ILE A 100 -0.12 -1.31 -1.68
CA ILE A 100 1.12 -0.53 -1.83
C ILE A 100 1.77 -0.37 -0.45
N SER A 101 3.06 -0.65 -0.35
CA SER A 101 3.76 -0.72 0.92
C SER A 101 5.24 -0.39 0.81
N GLU A 102 5.80 0.19 1.86
CA GLU A 102 7.25 0.27 2.09
C GLU A 102 7.71 -0.88 3.01
N PRO A 103 8.82 -1.55 2.69
CA PRO A 103 9.68 -1.44 1.50
C PRO A 103 9.32 -2.43 0.39
N PHE A 104 8.14 -3.07 0.43
CA PHE A 104 7.82 -4.19 -0.46
C PHE A 104 7.14 -3.78 -1.78
N GLY A 105 6.90 -2.48 -2.01
CA GLY A 105 6.23 -2.01 -3.22
C GLY A 105 4.81 -2.56 -3.32
N LEU A 106 4.52 -3.35 -4.33
CA LEU A 106 3.21 -3.95 -4.54
C LEU A 106 3.12 -5.36 -3.94
N VAL A 107 2.01 -5.63 -3.24
CA VAL A 107 1.69 -6.95 -2.67
C VAL A 107 0.28 -7.34 -3.11
N PRO A 108 0.13 -8.27 -4.08
CA PRO A 108 -1.16 -8.79 -4.51
C PRO A 108 -1.92 -9.53 -3.41
N GLU A 109 -3.25 -9.42 -3.38
CA GLU A 109 -4.07 -9.99 -2.31
C GLU A 109 -3.98 -11.53 -2.22
N GLU A 110 -3.83 -12.21 -3.34
CA GLU A 110 -3.68 -13.67 -3.37
C GLU A 110 -2.38 -14.16 -2.72
N LEU A 111 -1.44 -13.23 -2.47
CA LEU A 111 -0.16 -13.51 -1.82
C LEU A 111 -0.13 -13.07 -0.35
N PHE A 112 -1.21 -12.47 0.18
CA PHE A 112 -1.26 -12.05 1.59
C PHE A 112 -1.06 -13.25 2.52
N GLY A 113 -0.03 -13.19 3.36
CA GLY A 113 0.31 -14.24 4.31
C GLY A 113 0.80 -15.55 3.69
N LYS A 114 1.03 -15.61 2.38
CA LYS A 114 1.47 -16.81 1.68
C LYS A 114 2.96 -16.78 1.36
N ARG A 115 3.58 -17.95 1.35
CA ARG A 115 4.91 -18.16 0.78
C ARG A 115 4.79 -18.51 -0.69
N THR A 116 5.78 -18.16 -1.50
CA THR A 116 5.88 -18.54 -2.90
C THR A 116 7.22 -19.23 -3.14
N LYS A 117 7.36 -19.91 -4.27
CA LYS A 117 8.64 -20.52 -4.69
C LYS A 117 9.80 -19.52 -4.82
N TRP A 118 9.50 -18.20 -4.88
CA TRP A 118 10.49 -17.14 -5.02
C TRP A 118 11.00 -16.60 -3.68
N HIS A 119 10.28 -16.88 -2.59
CA HIS A 119 10.68 -16.52 -1.23
C HIS A 119 10.06 -17.50 -0.23
N ASP A 120 10.77 -17.72 0.87
CA ASP A 120 10.44 -18.66 1.94
C ASP A 120 9.76 -18.02 3.14
N TRP A 121 9.50 -16.73 3.08
CA TRP A 121 8.85 -15.93 4.13
C TRP A 121 7.53 -15.34 3.65
N LYS A 122 6.69 -14.93 4.60
CA LYS A 122 5.41 -14.28 4.30
C LYS A 122 5.66 -12.78 4.12
N ASN A 123 5.43 -12.27 2.93
CA ASN A 123 5.75 -10.91 2.51
C ASN A 123 4.99 -9.78 3.21
N ASP A 124 3.90 -10.11 3.91
CA ASP A 124 3.13 -9.19 4.72
C ASP A 124 3.43 -9.35 6.23
N TRP A 125 4.55 -10.01 6.59
CA TRP A 125 5.02 -10.22 7.95
C TRP A 125 6.32 -9.45 8.21
N TYR A 126 6.19 -8.15 8.35
CA TYR A 126 7.26 -7.21 8.65
C TYR A 126 6.70 -6.09 9.53
N ASP A 127 7.52 -5.26 10.11
CA ASP A 127 7.12 -4.10 10.91
C ASP A 127 7.63 -2.82 10.25
N CYS A 128 6.70 -2.00 9.80
CA CYS A 128 6.95 -0.67 9.27
C CYS A 128 5.70 0.19 9.54
N PRO A 129 5.80 1.21 10.38
CA PRO A 129 4.68 2.09 10.70
C PRO A 129 4.35 3.10 9.60
N GLY A 130 5.22 3.19 8.59
CA GLY A 130 5.23 4.20 7.54
C GLY A 130 6.37 5.19 7.71
N LEU A 131 6.64 5.96 6.65
CA LEU A 131 7.78 6.89 6.61
C LEU A 131 7.36 8.31 6.99
N PHE A 132 6.70 8.46 8.13
CA PHE A 132 6.15 9.73 8.59
C PHE A 132 7.12 10.45 9.53
N GLU A 133 7.37 11.72 9.25
CA GLU A 133 8.19 12.59 10.11
C GLU A 133 7.62 12.67 11.53
N TRP A 134 6.30 12.90 11.67
CA TRP A 134 5.63 12.96 12.97
C TRP A 134 5.81 11.68 13.79
N TRP A 135 5.83 10.51 13.11
CA TRP A 135 6.03 9.22 13.76
C TRP A 135 7.47 9.09 14.25
N CYS A 136 8.43 9.42 13.39
CA CYS A 136 9.85 9.41 13.75
C CYS A 136 10.11 10.34 14.96
N ASN A 137 9.61 11.56 14.92
CA ASN A 137 9.75 12.53 16.02
C ASN A 137 9.12 12.00 17.32
N ARG A 138 7.92 11.44 17.26
CA ARG A 138 7.22 10.89 18.43
C ARG A 138 7.96 9.75 19.11
N TYR A 139 8.65 8.92 18.33
CA TYR A 139 9.32 7.72 18.85
C TYR A 139 10.85 7.80 18.84
N GLY A 140 11.40 9.03 18.74
CA GLY A 140 12.83 9.29 18.79
C GLY A 140 13.62 8.61 17.66
N GLN A 141 12.99 8.40 16.49
CA GLN A 141 13.64 7.83 15.32
C GLN A 141 14.20 8.94 14.42
N PRO A 142 15.36 8.77 13.81
CA PRO A 142 15.92 9.77 12.91
C PRO A 142 15.06 9.86 11.64
N TYR A 143 14.60 11.07 11.30
CA TYR A 143 13.94 11.34 10.02
C TYR A 143 14.92 11.96 9.03
N SER A 144 14.85 11.54 7.78
CA SER A 144 15.62 12.12 6.69
C SER A 144 14.77 12.17 5.44
N LYS A 145 14.48 13.39 4.97
CA LYS A 145 13.76 13.62 3.72
C LYS A 145 14.54 13.07 2.51
N GLU A 146 15.86 13.17 2.51
CA GLU A 146 16.71 12.63 1.45
C GLU A 146 16.52 11.13 1.28
N TYR A 147 16.56 10.35 2.37
CA TYR A 147 16.33 8.90 2.30
C TYR A 147 14.88 8.55 2.00
N LEU A 148 13.93 9.40 2.39
CA LEU A 148 12.53 9.26 1.97
C LEU A 148 12.42 9.38 0.45
N ASP A 149 12.97 10.44 -0.12
CA ASP A 149 12.92 10.72 -1.56
C ASP A 149 13.62 9.60 -2.35
N LYS A 150 14.79 9.14 -1.91
CA LYS A 150 15.48 7.98 -2.50
C LYS A 150 14.65 6.70 -2.42
N SER A 151 13.94 6.47 -1.32
CA SER A 151 13.06 5.30 -1.17
C SER A 151 11.86 5.36 -2.11
N VAL A 152 11.28 6.54 -2.31
CA VAL A 152 10.18 6.76 -3.25
C VAL A 152 10.63 6.46 -4.68
N GLU A 153 11.78 7.00 -5.12
CA GLU A 153 12.30 6.78 -6.48
C GLU A 153 12.62 5.29 -6.72
N GLU A 154 13.28 4.64 -5.78
CA GLU A 154 13.61 3.21 -5.89
C GLU A 154 12.34 2.34 -5.99
N LEU A 155 11.37 2.55 -5.10
CA LEU A 155 10.10 1.81 -5.12
C LEU A 155 9.29 2.10 -6.38
N ALA A 156 9.28 3.35 -6.84
CA ALA A 156 8.58 3.73 -8.06
C ALA A 156 9.10 2.96 -9.29
N THR A 157 10.40 2.66 -9.35
CA THR A 157 10.99 1.88 -10.44
C THR A 157 10.42 0.45 -10.49
N TYR A 158 10.31 -0.22 -9.35
CA TYR A 158 9.71 -1.57 -9.29
C TYR A 158 8.22 -1.57 -9.58
N VAL A 159 7.49 -0.58 -9.04
CA VAL A 159 6.05 -0.42 -9.31
C VAL A 159 5.81 -0.11 -10.78
N ALA A 160 6.64 0.74 -11.39
CA ALA A 160 6.58 1.05 -12.82
C ALA A 160 6.77 -0.20 -13.69
N SER A 161 7.72 -1.05 -13.34
CA SER A 161 7.96 -2.32 -14.05
C SER A 161 6.71 -3.23 -14.01
N PHE A 162 6.02 -3.31 -12.85
CA PHE A 162 4.75 -4.03 -12.75
C PHE A 162 3.67 -3.39 -13.64
N LEU A 163 3.50 -2.07 -13.59
CA LEU A 163 2.49 -1.34 -14.37
C LEU A 163 2.75 -1.47 -15.88
N ALA A 164 3.99 -1.35 -16.32
CA ALA A 164 4.38 -1.52 -17.72
C ALA A 164 4.07 -2.94 -18.23
N LYS A 165 4.35 -3.97 -17.41
CA LYS A 165 4.01 -5.35 -17.70
C LYS A 165 2.49 -5.54 -17.80
N ALA A 166 1.73 -4.99 -16.85
CA ALA A 166 0.28 -5.05 -16.85
C ALA A 166 -0.31 -4.39 -18.11
N LYS A 167 0.22 -3.23 -18.52
CA LYS A 167 -0.14 -2.53 -19.76
C LYS A 167 0.15 -3.38 -20.99
N LYS A 168 1.38 -3.90 -21.12
CA LYS A 168 1.79 -4.75 -22.25
C LYS A 168 0.88 -5.97 -22.41
N ARG A 169 0.44 -6.56 -21.30
CA ARG A 169 -0.44 -7.73 -21.27
C ARG A 169 -1.93 -7.37 -21.38
N ARG A 170 -2.28 -6.10 -21.37
CA ARG A 170 -3.68 -5.62 -21.28
C ARG A 170 -4.41 -6.31 -20.10
N SER A 171 -3.73 -6.37 -18.95
CA SER A 171 -4.24 -7.09 -17.77
C SER A 171 -5.44 -6.40 -17.13
N TYR A 172 -5.54 -5.08 -17.26
CA TYR A 172 -6.60 -4.26 -16.67
C TYR A 172 -7.13 -3.24 -17.65
N SER A 173 -8.44 -2.98 -17.61
CA SER A 173 -9.08 -1.88 -18.36
C SER A 173 -8.95 -0.56 -17.59
N ARG A 174 -8.95 -0.61 -16.26
CA ARG A 174 -8.80 0.55 -15.38
C ARG A 174 -7.81 0.25 -14.26
N ILE A 175 -7.03 1.26 -13.88
CA ILE A 175 -6.12 1.21 -12.74
C ILE A 175 -6.51 2.34 -11.80
N ILE A 176 -6.89 1.99 -10.58
CA ILE A 176 -7.28 2.91 -9.51
C ILE A 176 -6.28 2.77 -8.37
N ALA A 177 -5.76 3.89 -7.91
CA ALA A 177 -5.02 3.96 -6.66
C ALA A 177 -5.86 4.73 -5.62
N PHE A 178 -6.44 3.97 -4.69
CA PHE A 178 -7.26 4.52 -3.63
C PHE A 178 -6.41 4.78 -2.40
N VAL A 179 -5.73 5.92 -2.39
CA VAL A 179 -4.70 6.32 -1.41
C VAL A 179 -4.99 7.72 -0.87
N ARG A 180 -4.25 8.20 0.12
CA ARG A 180 -4.34 9.59 0.54
C ARG A 180 -3.83 10.52 -0.56
N THR A 181 -4.73 11.30 -1.17
CA THR A 181 -4.43 12.19 -2.30
C THR A 181 -4.22 13.64 -1.86
N TYR A 182 -5.07 14.14 -0.96
CA TYR A 182 -5.01 15.50 -0.41
C TYR A 182 -4.97 15.48 1.11
N SER A 183 -4.44 16.54 1.71
CA SER A 183 -4.53 16.79 3.16
C SER A 183 -5.95 17.19 3.56
N SER A 184 -6.22 17.25 4.86
CA SER A 184 -7.49 17.76 5.40
C SER A 184 -7.72 19.25 5.07
N HIS A 185 -6.65 20.02 4.82
CA HIS A 185 -6.74 21.42 4.40
C HIS A 185 -7.04 21.62 2.91
N LEU A 186 -7.12 20.54 2.13
CA LEU A 186 -7.54 20.51 0.71
C LEU A 186 -6.66 21.31 -0.28
N GLU A 187 -5.92 22.29 0.17
CA GLU A 187 -5.05 23.14 -0.67
C GLU A 187 -3.78 22.44 -1.11
N ARG A 188 -3.38 21.40 -0.39
CA ARG A 188 -2.13 20.68 -0.65
C ARG A 188 -2.40 19.23 -0.97
N LYS A 189 -1.78 18.75 -2.03
CA LYS A 189 -1.64 17.32 -2.25
C LYS A 189 -0.96 16.72 -1.02
N HIS A 190 -1.50 15.62 -0.51
CA HIS A 190 -0.90 14.95 0.63
C HIS A 190 0.47 14.39 0.24
N ASP A 191 1.52 14.73 0.95
CA ASP A 191 2.89 14.24 0.72
C ASP A 191 3.09 12.81 1.26
N HIS A 192 2.10 11.94 1.01
CA HIS A 192 2.14 10.55 1.43
C HIS A 192 2.96 9.72 0.45
N THR A 193 3.87 8.91 0.97
CA THR A 193 4.78 8.08 0.18
C THR A 193 4.05 7.21 -0.85
N HIS A 194 2.94 6.58 -0.50
CA HIS A 194 2.17 5.75 -1.42
C HIS A 194 1.71 6.52 -2.66
N ARG A 195 1.16 7.74 -2.49
CA ARG A 195 0.77 8.60 -3.61
C ARG A 195 1.97 8.94 -4.49
N ARG A 196 3.07 9.39 -3.87
CA ARG A 196 4.30 9.77 -4.58
C ARG A 196 4.88 8.62 -5.38
N ILE A 197 4.95 7.42 -4.79
CA ILE A 197 5.43 6.20 -5.48
C ILE A 197 4.57 5.91 -6.70
N ILE A 198 3.23 5.97 -6.55
CA ILE A 198 2.30 5.64 -7.64
C ILE A 198 2.36 6.68 -8.76
N GLU A 199 2.35 7.98 -8.43
CA GLU A 199 2.47 9.05 -9.43
C GLU A 199 3.77 8.92 -10.23
N ARG A 200 4.88 8.70 -9.53
CA ARG A 200 6.19 8.52 -10.18
C ARG A 200 6.23 7.26 -11.04
N ALA A 201 5.72 6.15 -10.53
CA ALA A 201 5.65 4.89 -11.26
C ALA A 201 4.75 4.98 -12.49
N ALA A 202 3.61 5.64 -12.40
CA ALA A 202 2.70 5.87 -13.51
C ALA A 202 3.35 6.69 -14.63
N ALA A 203 4.11 7.74 -14.27
CA ALA A 203 4.88 8.54 -15.20
C ALA A 203 5.97 7.71 -15.91
N ILE A 204 6.78 6.95 -15.17
CA ILE A 204 7.82 6.08 -15.73
C ILE A 204 7.21 5.03 -16.68
N ALA A 205 6.13 4.37 -16.28
CA ALA A 205 5.48 3.33 -17.07
C ALA A 205 4.61 3.88 -18.20
N ARG A 206 4.37 5.20 -18.24
CA ARG A 206 3.43 5.86 -19.15
C ARG A 206 2.05 5.19 -19.11
N VAL A 207 1.52 5.02 -17.91
CA VAL A 207 0.23 4.37 -17.63
C VAL A 207 -0.67 5.38 -16.93
N ASN A 208 -1.94 5.44 -17.34
CA ASN A 208 -2.92 6.24 -16.63
C ASN A 208 -3.37 5.50 -15.35
N VAL A 209 -3.20 6.16 -14.20
CA VAL A 209 -3.66 5.69 -12.90
C VAL A 209 -4.60 6.73 -12.32
N GLU A 210 -5.83 6.34 -12.05
CA GLU A 210 -6.82 7.20 -11.41
C GLU A 210 -6.52 7.27 -9.90
N LEU A 211 -6.12 8.46 -9.43
CA LEU A 211 -5.83 8.71 -8.02
C LEU A 211 -7.09 9.14 -7.28
N LEU A 212 -7.53 8.35 -6.33
CA LEU A 212 -8.75 8.55 -5.54
C LEU A 212 -8.49 8.39 -4.03
N PRO A 213 -9.35 8.94 -3.16
CA PRO A 213 -10.49 9.81 -3.46
C PRO A 213 -10.04 11.18 -3.98
N ASP A 214 -10.89 11.82 -4.77
CA ASP A 214 -10.65 13.17 -5.26
C ASP A 214 -10.89 14.23 -4.17
N GLN A 215 -10.56 15.48 -4.50
CA GLN A 215 -10.71 16.61 -3.58
C GLN A 215 -12.16 16.82 -3.13
N LYS A 216 -13.15 16.57 -4.00
CA LYS A 216 -14.58 16.74 -3.67
C LYS A 216 -15.02 15.76 -2.59
N VAL A 217 -14.60 14.50 -2.68
CA VAL A 217 -14.89 13.47 -1.67
C VAL A 217 -14.26 13.85 -0.34
N ILE A 218 -13.00 14.28 -0.34
CA ILE A 218 -12.29 14.69 0.89
C ILE A 218 -12.96 15.91 1.51
N SER A 219 -13.32 16.92 0.71
CA SER A 219 -14.10 18.10 1.18
C SER A 219 -15.41 17.67 1.85
N ASN A 220 -16.12 16.71 1.27
CA ASN A 220 -17.34 16.20 1.88
C ASN A 220 -17.09 15.50 3.22
N ILE A 221 -16.00 14.74 3.34
CA ILE A 221 -15.60 14.11 4.60
C ILE A 221 -15.29 15.18 5.66
N VAL A 222 -14.43 16.15 5.29
CA VAL A 222 -14.04 17.24 6.20
C VAL A 222 -15.25 18.05 6.66
N ARG A 223 -16.17 18.38 5.74
CA ARG A 223 -17.40 19.12 6.07
C ARG A 223 -18.32 18.36 7.00
N LYS A 224 -18.48 17.03 6.81
CA LYS A 224 -19.43 16.22 7.58
C LYS A 224 -18.88 15.66 8.88
N SER A 225 -17.58 15.43 8.94
CA SER A 225 -16.96 14.67 10.04
C SER A 225 -15.75 15.38 10.65
N GLY A 226 -15.38 16.55 10.12
CA GLY A 226 -14.22 17.33 10.56
C GLY A 226 -12.88 16.87 9.96
N GLN A 227 -11.89 17.75 10.03
CA GLN A 227 -10.51 17.49 9.54
C GLN A 227 -9.90 16.27 10.21
N PHE A 228 -10.06 16.17 11.53
CA PHE A 228 -9.54 15.06 12.33
C PHE A 228 -10.01 13.68 11.83
N ALA A 229 -11.26 13.59 11.37
CA ALA A 229 -11.78 12.32 10.85
C ALA A 229 -11.06 11.88 9.57
N TRP A 230 -10.73 12.82 8.65
CA TRP A 230 -9.92 12.49 7.49
C TRP A 230 -8.48 12.11 7.87
N ASP A 231 -7.87 12.85 8.77
CA ASP A 231 -6.50 12.58 9.21
C ASP A 231 -6.38 11.24 9.94
N MET A 232 -7.38 10.85 10.72
CA MET A 232 -7.41 9.57 11.43
C MET A 232 -7.73 8.39 10.52
N TYR A 233 -8.81 8.47 9.77
CA TYR A 233 -9.35 7.33 9.01
C TYR A 233 -8.86 7.30 7.56
N GLY A 234 -8.58 8.45 6.95
CA GLY A 234 -8.15 8.56 5.56
C GLY A 234 -9.09 7.80 4.63
N VAL A 235 -8.52 6.97 3.78
CA VAL A 235 -9.27 6.16 2.81
C VAL A 235 -10.16 5.08 3.44
N SER A 236 -9.99 4.79 4.74
CA SER A 236 -10.89 3.88 5.48
C SER A 236 -12.14 4.58 6.01
N HIS A 237 -12.28 5.90 5.84
CA HIS A 237 -13.49 6.63 6.26
C HIS A 237 -14.73 6.09 5.53
N PRO A 238 -15.88 5.91 6.22
CA PRO A 238 -17.10 5.33 5.61
C PRO A 238 -17.55 6.03 4.32
N ILE A 239 -17.47 7.38 4.27
CA ILE A 239 -17.79 8.16 3.05
C ILE A 239 -16.82 7.82 1.91
N ALA A 240 -15.53 7.69 2.19
CA ALA A 240 -14.54 7.30 1.19
C ALA A 240 -14.80 5.87 0.68
N GLN A 241 -15.13 4.94 1.58
CA GLN A 241 -15.45 3.55 1.22
C GLN A 241 -16.72 3.44 0.37
N ARG A 242 -17.75 4.22 0.69
CA ARG A 242 -18.98 4.29 -0.13
C ARG A 242 -18.66 4.84 -1.52
N PHE A 243 -17.90 5.91 -1.62
CA PHE A 243 -17.45 6.46 -2.90
C PHE A 243 -16.66 5.43 -3.73
N LEU A 244 -15.75 4.68 -3.10
CA LEU A 244 -15.02 3.60 -3.77
C LEU A 244 -15.98 2.55 -4.34
N LEU A 245 -16.97 2.12 -3.56
CA LEU A 245 -17.97 1.14 -4.00
C LEU A 245 -18.77 1.65 -5.21
N GLU A 246 -19.25 2.88 -5.16
CA GLU A 246 -20.00 3.51 -6.25
C GLU A 246 -19.15 3.64 -7.51
N ARG A 247 -17.89 4.07 -7.37
CA ARG A 247 -16.95 4.17 -8.49
C ARG A 247 -16.68 2.82 -9.14
N LEU A 248 -16.45 1.78 -8.33
CA LEU A 248 -16.24 0.43 -8.83
C LEU A 248 -17.51 -0.12 -9.51
N ARG A 249 -18.69 0.10 -8.96
CA ARG A 249 -19.96 -0.29 -9.60
C ARG A 249 -20.14 0.36 -10.96
N GLY A 250 -19.87 1.66 -11.08
CA GLY A 250 -19.91 2.37 -12.35
C GLY A 250 -19.02 1.69 -13.37
N ILE A 251 -17.72 1.51 -13.08
CA ILE A 251 -16.76 0.89 -13.98
C ILE A 251 -17.17 -0.55 -14.35
N LEU A 252 -17.64 -1.34 -13.39
CA LEU A 252 -17.98 -2.74 -13.61
C LEU A 252 -19.29 -2.93 -14.39
N ASN A 253 -20.12 -1.88 -14.49
CA ASN A 253 -21.35 -1.86 -15.28
C ASN A 253 -21.11 -1.34 -16.74
N GLU A 254 -20.02 -0.63 -17.00
CA GLU A 254 -19.65 -0.12 -18.33
C GLU A 254 -19.22 -1.29 -19.25
N GLY A 255 -20.14 -2.11 -19.69
CA GLY A 255 -19.89 -3.22 -20.62
C GLY A 255 -20.05 -4.57 -20.00
#